data_9eacdd0f266eab4130b743e67d55aaca
#
_entry.id   9eacdd0f266eab4130b743e67d55aaca
#
_cell.length_a   1.000
_cell.length_b   1.000
_cell.length_c   1.000
_cell.angle_alpha   90.00
_cell.angle_beta   90.00
_cell.angle_gamma   90.00
#
_symmetry.space_group_name_H-M   'P 1'
#
loop_
_entity.id
_entity.type
_entity.pdbx_description
1 polymer ?
#
loop_
_entity_poly.entity_id
_entity_poly.type
_entity_poly.pdbx_seq_one_letter_code
_entity_poly.pdbx_strand_id
1 'polypeptide(L)'
;MRVNWRKINTARNSYAALFAACSVYGFHLRPVESFGADITCYSLNSLNEPSYRREIQEAACTTIVGGPHATACPGEVARYADYVVVGEGEFTLPRLLAHLENGGKGPVPGVVTRDSALPADHMVCLDAFPPFSVMKGYIEISRGCPFGCAFCQTPRIFGSVMRHRSIDTIASFARRYRDVRLVSPNALAYGSDGRRPLLGKVERLLAGLEGKVYFGTFPNEVRPEFVTDE
;
A
#
# COMPACT_ATOMS: atom_id res chain seq x y z
N MET A 1 2.57 12.19 20.11
CA MET A 1 3.50 11.11 19.66
C MET A 1 4.06 11.45 18.28
N ARG A 2 5.40 11.33 18.07
CA ARG A 2 6.03 11.56 16.77
C ARG A 2 6.15 10.24 16.03
N VAL A 3 5.66 10.19 14.78
CA VAL A 3 5.72 9.01 13.93
C VAL A 3 6.68 9.27 12.77
N ASN A 4 7.79 8.56 12.76
CA ASN A 4 8.79 8.67 11.72
C ASN A 4 8.57 7.59 10.67
N TRP A 5 8.90 7.90 9.42
CA TRP A 5 8.94 6.97 8.31
C TRP A 5 10.36 6.87 7.77
N ARG A 6 10.96 5.70 7.87
CA ARG A 6 12.29 5.45 7.34
C ARG A 6 12.26 5.52 5.82
N LYS A 7 12.98 6.47 5.23
CA LYS A 7 13.06 6.61 3.78
C LYS A 7 13.78 5.41 3.19
N ILE A 8 13.09 4.66 2.34
CA ILE A 8 13.58 3.52 1.59
C ILE A 8 13.13 3.71 0.15
N ASN A 9 14.06 3.76 -0.80
CA ASN A 9 13.76 4.10 -2.20
C ASN A 9 12.72 3.19 -2.84
N THR A 10 12.71 1.91 -2.49
CA THR A 10 11.75 0.92 -3.00
C THR A 10 10.38 0.97 -2.32
N ALA A 11 10.23 1.75 -1.24
CA ALA A 11 9.01 1.85 -0.44
C ALA A 11 8.20 3.14 -0.69
N ARG A 12 8.41 3.83 -1.79
CA ARG A 12 7.74 5.12 -2.10
C ARG A 12 6.23 4.98 -2.20
N ASN A 13 5.75 3.92 -2.84
CA ASN A 13 4.30 3.67 -2.97
C ASN A 13 3.67 3.39 -1.59
N SER A 14 4.32 2.57 -0.76
CA SER A 14 3.87 2.30 0.61
C SER A 14 3.82 3.59 1.44
N TYR A 15 4.86 4.44 1.32
CA TYR A 15 4.86 5.74 1.99
C TYR A 15 3.69 6.61 1.55
N ALA A 16 3.46 6.73 0.23
CA ALA A 16 2.41 7.58 -0.30
C ALA A 16 1.00 7.13 0.14
N ALA A 17 0.74 5.82 0.12
CA ALA A 17 -0.54 5.26 0.55
C ALA A 17 -0.75 5.44 2.07
N LEU A 18 0.25 5.10 2.87
CA LEU A 18 0.15 5.17 4.33
C LEU A 18 0.20 6.60 4.86
N PHE A 19 0.94 7.51 4.21
CA PHE A 19 0.88 8.92 4.54
C PHE A 19 -0.54 9.48 4.35
N ALA A 20 -1.19 9.16 3.22
CA ALA A 20 -2.56 9.57 2.95
C ALA A 20 -3.54 9.00 4.00
N ALA A 21 -3.45 7.70 4.27
CA ALA A 21 -4.31 7.03 5.23
C ALA A 21 -4.10 7.57 6.66
N CYS A 22 -2.87 7.63 7.13
CA CYS A 22 -2.55 8.16 8.47
C CYS A 22 -3.01 9.60 8.64
N SER A 23 -2.88 10.45 7.60
CA SER A 23 -3.34 11.85 7.64
C SER A 23 -4.84 11.98 7.86
N VAL A 24 -5.66 11.07 7.32
CA VAL A 24 -7.12 11.03 7.56
C VAL A 24 -7.44 10.81 9.05
N TYR A 25 -6.58 10.07 9.76
CA TYR A 25 -6.72 9.79 11.20
C TYR A 25 -5.92 10.75 12.09
N GLY A 26 -5.36 11.83 11.54
CA GLY A 26 -4.62 12.84 12.30
C GLY A 26 -3.16 12.51 12.59
N PHE A 27 -2.62 11.42 12.04
CA PHE A 27 -1.21 11.05 12.20
C PHE A 27 -0.38 11.54 11.01
N HIS A 28 0.79 12.13 11.29
CA HIS A 28 1.72 12.60 10.26
C HIS A 28 2.98 11.74 10.24
N LEU A 29 3.20 11.02 9.14
CA LEU A 29 4.41 10.25 8.91
C LEU A 29 5.55 11.18 8.46
N ARG A 30 6.54 11.40 9.34
CA ARG A 30 7.70 12.25 9.06
C ARG A 30 8.83 11.44 8.42
N PRO A 31 9.25 11.76 7.18
CA PRO A 31 10.37 11.06 6.54
C PRO A 31 11.70 11.32 7.27
N VAL A 32 12.44 10.24 7.55
CA VAL A 32 13.75 10.27 8.23
C VAL A 32 14.77 9.38 7.51
N GLU A 33 16.06 9.70 7.66
CA GLU A 33 17.16 8.92 7.07
C GLU A 33 17.71 7.82 8.00
N SER A 34 17.36 7.87 9.29
CA SER A 34 17.65 6.82 10.29
C SER A 34 16.46 6.74 11.25
N PHE A 35 16.47 5.78 12.20
CA PHE A 35 15.42 5.77 13.21
C PHE A 35 15.42 7.07 14.03
N GLY A 36 14.25 7.47 14.48
CA GLY A 36 14.00 8.66 15.30
C GLY A 36 13.44 8.29 16.66
N ALA A 37 13.19 9.30 17.50
CA ALA A 37 12.50 9.12 18.78
C ALA A 37 11.03 8.72 18.57
N ASP A 38 10.41 8.17 19.58
CA ASP A 38 9.06 7.66 19.71
C ASP A 38 8.83 6.42 18.82
N ILE A 39 8.36 6.58 17.59
CA ILE A 39 8.05 5.48 16.66
C ILE A 39 8.77 5.69 15.33
N THR A 40 9.32 4.59 14.78
CA THR A 40 9.81 4.56 13.39
C THR A 40 9.17 3.42 12.62
N CYS A 41 8.54 3.77 11.49
CA CYS A 41 7.91 2.84 10.57
C CYS A 41 8.84 2.50 9.40
N TYR A 42 8.90 1.22 9.05
CA TYR A 42 9.68 0.67 7.93
C TYR A 42 8.75 -0.07 6.98
N SER A 43 9.01 0.01 5.67
CA SER A 43 8.36 -0.86 4.69
C SER A 43 9.41 -1.63 3.91
N LEU A 44 9.47 -2.94 4.13
CA LEU A 44 10.53 -3.82 3.64
C LEU A 44 10.03 -4.77 2.56
N ASN A 45 10.87 -4.98 1.56
CA ASN A 45 10.82 -6.11 0.66
C ASN A 45 11.99 -7.06 0.95
N SER A 46 11.98 -8.27 0.36
CA SER A 46 13.01 -9.28 0.66
C SER A 46 14.42 -8.92 0.18
N LEU A 47 14.55 -7.97 -0.75
CA LEU A 47 15.84 -7.50 -1.25
C LEU A 47 16.50 -6.48 -0.31
N ASN A 48 15.68 -5.62 0.32
CA ASN A 48 16.23 -4.57 1.18
C ASN A 48 16.21 -4.93 2.68
N GLU A 49 15.43 -5.93 3.08
CA GLU A 49 15.32 -6.35 4.47
C GLU A 49 16.68 -6.58 5.15
N PRO A 50 17.66 -7.31 4.57
CA PRO A 50 18.93 -7.55 5.22
C PRO A 50 19.70 -6.26 5.57
N SER A 51 19.53 -5.21 4.75
CA SER A 51 20.19 -3.92 4.97
C SER A 51 19.62 -3.13 6.14
N TYR A 52 18.36 -3.38 6.53
CA TYR A 52 17.67 -2.63 7.59
C TYR A 52 17.47 -3.44 8.87
N ARG A 53 17.62 -4.76 8.84
CA ARG A 53 17.44 -5.63 10.00
C ARG A 53 18.24 -5.17 11.20
N ARG A 54 19.53 -4.89 11.01
CA ARG A 54 20.41 -4.43 12.08
C ARG A 54 19.98 -3.07 12.63
N GLU A 55 19.63 -2.12 11.75
CA GLU A 55 19.13 -0.79 12.15
C GLU A 55 17.89 -0.91 13.04
N ILE A 56 16.96 -1.82 12.68
CA ILE A 56 15.73 -2.05 13.45
C ILE A 56 16.02 -2.67 14.81
N GLN A 57 16.95 -3.63 14.88
CA GLN A 57 17.37 -4.26 16.14
C GLN A 57 18.06 -3.29 17.10
N GLU A 58 18.82 -2.34 16.56
CA GLU A 58 19.58 -1.35 17.34
C GLU A 58 18.74 -0.08 17.64
N ALA A 59 17.51 0.02 17.10
CA ALA A 59 16.67 1.19 17.28
C ALA A 59 16.28 1.41 18.74
N ALA A 60 16.56 2.62 19.26
CA ALA A 60 16.17 3.02 20.62
C ALA A 60 14.75 3.60 20.68
N CYS A 61 13.87 3.24 19.75
CA CYS A 61 12.49 3.68 19.64
C CYS A 61 11.58 2.49 19.30
N THR A 62 10.26 2.67 19.41
CA THR A 62 9.31 1.66 18.95
C THR A 62 9.40 1.49 17.43
N THR A 63 9.56 0.26 16.98
CA THR A 63 9.69 -0.11 15.57
C THR A 63 8.42 -0.75 15.03
N ILE A 64 7.91 -0.24 13.92
CA ILE A 64 6.76 -0.82 13.20
C ILE A 64 7.24 -1.19 11.79
N VAL A 65 7.18 -2.47 11.46
CA VAL A 65 7.65 -2.98 10.17
C VAL A 65 6.48 -3.53 9.36
N GLY A 66 6.34 -3.08 8.13
CA GLY A 66 5.35 -3.56 7.17
C GLY A 66 5.97 -3.84 5.80
N GLY A 67 5.12 -4.00 4.80
CA GLY A 67 5.50 -4.22 3.42
C GLY A 67 5.55 -5.70 3.00
N PRO A 68 5.98 -5.98 1.76
CA PRO A 68 5.92 -7.32 1.18
C PRO A 68 6.68 -8.39 1.97
N HIS A 69 7.86 -8.09 2.49
CA HIS A 69 8.64 -9.04 3.29
C HIS A 69 7.98 -9.33 4.63
N ALA A 70 7.56 -8.29 5.34
CA ALA A 70 6.86 -8.43 6.62
C ALA A 70 5.55 -9.22 6.49
N THR A 71 4.83 -9.06 5.37
CA THR A 71 3.62 -9.82 5.06
C THR A 71 3.92 -11.29 4.77
N ALA A 72 5.04 -11.58 4.08
CA ALA A 72 5.41 -12.96 3.74
C ALA A 72 6.01 -13.73 4.93
N CYS A 73 6.77 -13.06 5.79
CA CYS A 73 7.54 -13.66 6.89
C CYS A 73 7.29 -12.95 8.23
N PRO A 74 6.02 -12.76 8.67
CA PRO A 74 5.73 -11.93 9.82
C PRO A 74 6.36 -12.42 11.13
N GLY A 75 6.38 -13.75 11.36
CA GLY A 75 6.99 -14.34 12.53
C GLY A 75 8.52 -14.21 12.58
N GLU A 76 9.19 -14.12 11.43
CA GLU A 76 10.62 -13.81 11.38
C GLU A 76 10.87 -12.35 11.75
N VAL A 77 10.12 -11.43 11.15
CA VAL A 77 10.24 -10.00 11.40
C VAL A 77 9.91 -9.64 12.86
N ALA A 78 8.92 -10.30 13.46
CA ALA A 78 8.56 -10.10 14.87
C ALA A 78 9.65 -10.51 15.87
N ARG A 79 10.71 -11.19 15.45
CA ARG A 79 11.86 -11.49 16.31
C ARG A 79 12.76 -10.27 16.54
N TYR A 80 12.70 -9.29 15.64
CA TYR A 80 13.59 -8.13 15.69
C TYR A 80 12.86 -6.77 15.58
N ALA A 81 11.57 -6.77 15.36
CA ALA A 81 10.73 -5.57 15.37
C ALA A 81 9.67 -5.67 16.48
N ASP A 82 9.21 -4.55 17.03
CA ASP A 82 8.19 -4.53 18.08
C ASP A 82 6.81 -4.88 17.52
N TYR A 83 6.46 -4.33 16.37
CA TYR A 83 5.17 -4.54 15.69
C TYR A 83 5.38 -4.82 14.20
N VAL A 84 4.64 -5.79 13.69
CA VAL A 84 4.65 -6.17 12.27
C VAL A 84 3.24 -5.98 11.70
N VAL A 85 3.11 -5.06 10.74
CA VAL A 85 1.85 -4.83 10.02
C VAL A 85 1.81 -5.75 8.81
N VAL A 86 0.83 -6.64 8.77
CA VAL A 86 0.66 -7.67 7.72
C VAL A 86 -0.41 -7.23 6.72
N GLY A 87 -0.12 -7.35 5.43
CA GLY A 87 -1.03 -7.00 4.36
C GLY A 87 -1.17 -5.50 4.15
N GLU A 88 -2.43 -5.05 4.03
CA GLU A 88 -2.77 -3.65 3.81
C GLU A 88 -2.71 -2.84 5.09
N GLY A 89 -1.93 -1.77 5.10
CA GLY A 89 -1.66 -1.00 6.30
C GLY A 89 -2.55 0.22 6.52
N GLU A 90 -3.41 0.58 5.56
CA GLU A 90 -4.14 1.86 5.56
C GLU A 90 -5.12 2.00 6.75
N PHE A 91 -5.71 0.90 7.22
CA PHE A 91 -6.50 0.89 8.45
C PHE A 91 -5.68 0.40 9.66
N THR A 92 -4.83 -0.61 9.44
CA THR A 92 -4.06 -1.25 10.50
C THR A 92 -3.06 -0.29 11.14
N LEU A 93 -2.29 0.46 10.35
CA LEU A 93 -1.28 1.36 10.89
C LEU A 93 -1.90 2.50 11.72
N PRO A 94 -2.89 3.26 11.24
CA PRO A 94 -3.53 4.29 12.07
C PRO A 94 -4.16 3.72 13.36
N ARG A 95 -4.79 2.53 13.29
CA ARG A 95 -5.36 1.86 14.45
C ARG A 95 -4.28 1.49 15.47
N LEU A 96 -3.14 0.95 15.02
CA LEU A 96 -2.00 0.65 15.87
C LEU A 96 -1.43 1.92 16.51
N LEU A 97 -1.27 2.99 15.74
CA LEU A 97 -0.78 4.27 16.23
C LEU A 97 -1.69 4.85 17.31
N ALA A 98 -3.00 4.83 17.10
CA ALA A 98 -3.99 5.28 18.09
C ALA A 98 -3.97 4.38 19.34
N HIS A 99 -3.83 3.07 19.17
CA HIS A 99 -3.69 2.12 20.28
C HIS A 99 -2.46 2.44 21.15
N LEU A 100 -1.31 2.68 20.52
CA LEU A 100 -0.05 3.02 21.22
C LEU A 100 -0.12 4.41 21.89
N GLU A 101 -0.71 5.39 21.23
CA GLU A 101 -0.87 6.75 21.79
C GLU A 101 -1.72 6.76 23.05
N ASN A 102 -2.73 5.89 23.13
CA ASN A 102 -3.59 5.71 24.30
C ASN A 102 -3.04 4.73 25.34
N GLY A 103 -1.79 4.31 25.22
CA GLY A 103 -1.15 3.37 26.15
C GLY A 103 -1.72 1.94 26.13
N GLY A 104 -2.37 1.56 25.03
CA GLY A 104 -2.93 0.23 24.85
C GLY A 104 -1.87 -0.88 24.87
N LYS A 105 -2.20 -2.03 25.45
CA LYS A 105 -1.29 -3.18 25.60
C LYS A 105 -1.81 -4.46 24.93
N GLY A 106 -3.01 -4.45 24.39
CA GLY A 106 -3.61 -5.64 23.77
C GLY A 106 -3.21 -5.82 22.31
N PRO A 107 -3.54 -6.98 21.72
CA PRO A 107 -3.29 -7.24 20.31
C PRO A 107 -4.19 -6.38 19.41
N VAL A 108 -3.67 -6.01 18.25
CA VAL A 108 -4.37 -5.20 17.24
C VAL A 108 -4.58 -6.05 15.97
N PRO A 109 -5.80 -6.08 15.38
CA PRO A 109 -6.04 -6.81 14.15
C PRO A 109 -5.12 -6.36 13.00
N GLY A 110 -4.54 -7.33 12.29
CA GLY A 110 -3.55 -7.10 11.23
C GLY A 110 -2.13 -6.88 11.73
N VAL A 111 -1.89 -7.01 13.03
CA VAL A 111 -0.58 -6.84 13.66
C VAL A 111 -0.08 -8.16 14.25
N VAL A 112 1.19 -8.45 14.01
CA VAL A 112 1.94 -9.55 14.61
C VAL A 112 3.02 -8.96 15.52
N THR A 113 3.16 -9.52 16.72
CA THR A 113 4.24 -9.27 17.67
C THR A 113 4.93 -10.59 17.99
N ARG A 114 5.95 -10.57 18.85
CA ARG A 114 6.58 -11.81 19.33
C ARG A 114 5.58 -12.76 20.00
N ASP A 115 4.59 -12.21 20.70
CA ASP A 115 3.70 -12.95 21.61
C ASP A 115 2.26 -13.08 21.07
N SER A 116 1.93 -12.40 19.97
CA SER A 116 0.58 -12.38 19.43
C SER A 116 0.53 -12.23 17.91
N ALA A 117 -0.50 -12.79 17.29
CA ALA A 117 -0.80 -12.61 15.88
C ALA A 117 -2.32 -12.57 15.70
N LEU A 118 -2.85 -11.46 15.24
CA LEU A 118 -4.25 -11.36 14.84
C LEU A 118 -4.36 -11.08 13.34
N PRO A 119 -5.21 -11.80 12.62
CA PRO A 119 -5.49 -11.49 11.23
C PRO A 119 -6.13 -10.10 11.10
N ALA A 120 -5.97 -9.48 9.94
CA ALA A 120 -6.70 -8.26 9.61
C ALA A 120 -8.21 -8.56 9.53
N ASP A 121 -9.01 -7.65 10.07
CA ASP A 121 -10.48 -7.75 10.15
C ASP A 121 -11.19 -6.93 9.06
N HIS A 122 -10.43 -6.40 8.09
CA HIS A 122 -10.94 -5.50 7.05
C HIS A 122 -10.20 -5.69 5.72
N MET A 123 -10.84 -5.21 4.66
CA MET A 123 -10.27 -5.04 3.35
C MET A 123 -10.36 -3.57 2.95
N VAL A 124 -9.27 -3.01 2.41
CA VAL A 124 -9.21 -1.58 2.07
C VAL A 124 -10.15 -1.25 0.92
N CYS A 125 -11.08 -0.32 1.15
CA CYS A 125 -11.81 0.37 0.10
C CYS A 125 -10.92 1.50 -0.44
N LEU A 126 -10.62 1.48 -1.74
CA LEU A 126 -9.68 2.45 -2.32
C LEU A 126 -10.17 3.90 -2.23
N ASP A 127 -11.48 4.12 -2.30
CA ASP A 127 -12.06 5.48 -2.18
C ASP A 127 -12.04 6.04 -0.75
N ALA A 128 -11.74 5.21 0.26
CA ALA A 128 -11.62 5.67 1.63
C ALA A 128 -10.41 6.59 1.85
N PHE A 129 -9.42 6.54 0.97
CA PHE A 129 -8.17 7.28 1.10
C PHE A 129 -7.77 7.97 -0.21
N PRO A 130 -7.12 9.15 -0.13
CA PRO A 130 -6.55 9.79 -1.32
C PRO A 130 -5.52 8.88 -2.00
N PRO A 131 -5.49 8.79 -3.35
CA PRO A 131 -4.47 8.03 -4.03
C PRO A 131 -3.11 8.73 -3.93
N PHE A 132 -2.08 8.05 -3.44
CA PHE A 132 -0.68 8.47 -3.44
C PHE A 132 -0.41 9.98 -3.28
N SER A 133 -1.00 10.59 -2.23
CA SER A 133 -1.04 12.05 -2.05
C SER A 133 0.31 12.77 -2.12
N VAL A 134 1.43 12.08 -1.87
CA VAL A 134 2.79 12.63 -1.94
C VAL A 134 3.55 12.26 -3.22
N MET A 135 2.96 11.44 -4.10
CA MET A 135 3.51 11.08 -5.40
C MET A 135 2.73 11.77 -6.51
N LYS A 136 3.23 12.91 -6.97
CA LYS A 136 2.58 13.74 -7.98
C LYS A 136 2.25 12.95 -9.25
N GLY A 137 0.99 12.97 -9.66
CA GLY A 137 0.51 12.35 -10.88
C GLY A 137 0.31 10.83 -10.83
N TYR A 138 0.67 10.13 -9.76
CA TYR A 138 0.38 8.71 -9.60
C TYR A 138 -0.99 8.52 -8.98
N ILE A 139 -1.83 7.67 -9.60
CA ILE A 139 -3.18 7.37 -9.13
C ILE A 139 -3.39 5.86 -9.16
N GLU A 140 -3.52 5.24 -8.00
CA GLU A 140 -3.91 3.84 -7.92
C GLU A 140 -5.40 3.70 -8.24
N ILE A 141 -5.69 2.98 -9.33
CA ILE A 141 -7.06 2.80 -9.84
C ILE A 141 -7.65 1.44 -9.47
N SER A 142 -6.79 0.43 -9.26
CA SER A 142 -7.22 -0.93 -8.93
C SER A 142 -6.20 -1.62 -8.03
N ARG A 143 -6.67 -2.53 -7.18
CA ARG A 143 -5.88 -3.33 -6.25
C ARG A 143 -6.46 -4.75 -6.12
N GLY A 144 -5.58 -5.72 -5.80
CA GLY A 144 -5.93 -7.14 -5.77
C GLY A 144 -5.77 -7.80 -7.15
N CYS A 145 -5.68 -9.13 -7.17
CA CYS A 145 -5.54 -9.87 -8.44
C CYS A 145 -6.02 -11.31 -8.26
N PRO A 146 -6.94 -11.82 -9.11
CA PRO A 146 -7.50 -13.15 -8.99
C PRO A 146 -6.55 -14.26 -9.48
N PHE A 147 -5.39 -13.92 -10.01
CA PHE A 147 -4.41 -14.88 -10.53
C PHE A 147 -3.40 -15.28 -9.45
N GLY A 148 -3.03 -16.55 -9.45
CA GLY A 148 -2.07 -17.15 -8.52
C GLY A 148 -0.67 -17.31 -9.09
N CYS A 149 -0.15 -16.31 -9.85
CA CYS A 149 1.18 -16.38 -10.43
C CYS A 149 2.24 -16.62 -9.34
N ALA A 150 3.08 -17.65 -9.50
CA ALA A 150 4.01 -18.09 -8.45
C ALA A 150 5.03 -17.02 -8.03
N PHE A 151 5.40 -16.14 -8.95
CA PHE A 151 6.36 -15.05 -8.72
C PHE A 151 5.72 -13.77 -8.16
N CYS A 152 4.38 -13.65 -8.17
CA CYS A 152 3.70 -12.39 -7.89
C CYS A 152 3.19 -12.32 -6.44
N GLN A 153 3.52 -11.24 -5.76
CA GLN A 153 3.08 -11.00 -4.38
C GLN A 153 1.71 -10.31 -4.29
N THR A 154 1.21 -9.73 -5.39
CA THR A 154 -0.02 -8.93 -5.39
C THR A 154 -1.21 -9.65 -4.74
N PRO A 155 -1.60 -10.88 -5.12
CA PRO A 155 -2.72 -11.55 -4.49
C PRO A 155 -2.47 -11.94 -3.02
N ARG A 156 -1.21 -12.09 -2.62
CA ARG A 156 -0.84 -12.42 -1.23
C ARG A 156 -0.90 -11.23 -0.31
N ILE A 157 -0.58 -10.03 -0.81
CA ILE A 157 -0.60 -8.79 -0.04
C ILE A 157 -1.99 -8.15 -0.05
N PHE A 158 -2.62 -8.11 -1.24
CA PHE A 158 -3.84 -7.34 -1.48
C PHE A 158 -5.09 -8.21 -1.69
N GLY A 159 -4.96 -9.54 -1.59
CA GLY A 159 -6.05 -10.49 -1.80
C GLY A 159 -6.34 -10.77 -3.28
N SER A 160 -7.21 -11.77 -3.49
CA SER A 160 -7.62 -12.25 -4.82
C SER A 160 -8.81 -11.50 -5.41
N VAL A 161 -9.44 -10.61 -4.65
CA VAL A 161 -10.58 -9.82 -5.10
C VAL A 161 -10.09 -8.49 -5.66
N MET A 162 -10.42 -8.21 -6.93
CA MET A 162 -10.16 -6.92 -7.54
C MET A 162 -11.07 -5.85 -6.92
N ARG A 163 -10.48 -4.75 -6.51
CA ARG A 163 -11.16 -3.56 -6.01
C ARG A 163 -10.74 -2.38 -6.85
N HIS A 164 -11.66 -1.47 -7.09
CA HIS A 164 -11.45 -0.34 -7.99
C HIS A 164 -11.81 0.96 -7.29
N ARG A 165 -11.03 1.99 -7.59
CA ARG A 165 -11.38 3.36 -7.23
C ARG A 165 -12.44 3.86 -8.19
N SER A 166 -13.37 4.68 -7.71
CA SER A 166 -14.41 5.29 -8.56
C SER A 166 -13.80 6.23 -9.61
N ILE A 167 -14.45 6.33 -10.76
CA ILE A 167 -14.03 7.23 -11.86
C ILE A 167 -14.02 8.67 -11.35
N ASP A 168 -15.02 9.09 -10.58
CA ASP A 168 -15.14 10.44 -10.05
C ASP A 168 -13.94 10.80 -9.15
N THR A 169 -13.56 9.89 -8.26
CA THR A 169 -12.37 10.07 -7.42
C THR A 169 -11.10 10.16 -8.26
N ILE A 170 -10.91 9.25 -9.22
CA ILE A 170 -9.75 9.25 -10.13
C ILE A 170 -9.69 10.58 -10.89
N ALA A 171 -10.78 11.01 -11.53
CA ALA A 171 -10.86 12.25 -12.30
C ALA A 171 -10.60 13.49 -11.44
N SER A 172 -11.13 13.54 -10.21
CA SER A 172 -10.92 14.65 -9.27
C SER A 172 -9.45 14.85 -8.91
N PHE A 173 -8.70 13.73 -8.76
CA PHE A 173 -7.27 13.78 -8.51
C PHE A 173 -6.45 14.06 -9.78
N ALA A 174 -6.85 13.48 -10.92
CA ALA A 174 -6.17 13.66 -12.20
C ALA A 174 -6.10 15.14 -12.63
N ARG A 175 -7.19 15.89 -12.44
CA ARG A 175 -7.26 17.33 -12.78
C ARG A 175 -6.21 18.21 -12.08
N ARG A 176 -5.55 17.71 -11.05
CA ARG A 176 -4.48 18.44 -10.34
C ARG A 176 -3.13 18.35 -11.04
N TYR A 177 -3.00 17.49 -12.05
CA TYR A 177 -1.73 17.17 -12.69
C TYR A 177 -1.84 17.19 -14.21
N ARG A 178 -0.80 17.70 -14.86
CA ARG A 178 -0.70 17.67 -16.33
C ARG A 178 -0.50 16.27 -16.87
N ASP A 179 0.30 15.48 -16.16
CA ASP A 179 0.66 14.12 -16.53
C ASP A 179 0.20 13.16 -15.43
N VAL A 180 -0.58 12.16 -15.77
CA VAL A 180 -1.15 11.18 -14.85
C VAL A 180 -0.63 9.78 -15.19
N ARG A 181 -0.17 9.07 -14.16
CA ARG A 181 0.23 7.66 -14.23
C ARG A 181 -0.75 6.82 -13.44
N LEU A 182 -1.53 6.01 -14.12
CA LEU A 182 -2.45 5.11 -13.47
C LEU A 182 -1.69 3.89 -12.94
N VAL A 183 -2.02 3.43 -11.76
CA VAL A 183 -1.39 2.29 -11.08
C VAL A 183 -2.41 1.18 -10.87
N SER A 184 -2.10 -0.01 -11.36
CA SER A 184 -2.97 -1.18 -11.26
C SER A 184 -2.18 -2.46 -11.54
N PRO A 185 -2.57 -3.61 -10.99
CA PRO A 185 -1.95 -4.89 -11.34
C PRO A 185 -2.27 -5.36 -12.76
N ASN A 186 -3.35 -4.86 -13.37
CA ASN A 186 -3.72 -5.09 -14.76
C ASN A 186 -4.60 -3.94 -15.25
N ALA A 187 -4.10 -3.16 -16.18
CA ALA A 187 -4.77 -1.96 -16.71
C ALA A 187 -6.17 -2.27 -17.25
N LEU A 188 -6.26 -3.22 -18.16
CA LEU A 188 -7.50 -3.58 -18.84
C LEU A 188 -8.52 -4.30 -17.95
N ALA A 189 -8.14 -4.64 -16.71
CA ALA A 189 -9.05 -5.21 -15.73
C ALA A 189 -9.83 -4.16 -14.92
N TYR A 190 -9.65 -2.86 -15.17
CA TYR A 190 -10.38 -1.84 -14.43
C TYR A 190 -11.90 -2.04 -14.54
N GLY A 191 -12.57 -2.03 -13.40
CA GLY A 191 -14.01 -2.20 -13.29
C GLY A 191 -14.52 -3.64 -13.43
N SER A 192 -13.62 -4.62 -13.59
CA SER A 192 -13.97 -6.04 -13.71
C SER A 192 -13.51 -6.86 -12.50
N ASP A 193 -13.85 -8.15 -12.48
CA ASP A 193 -13.34 -9.11 -11.50
C ASP A 193 -11.86 -9.50 -11.69
N GLY A 194 -11.21 -8.95 -12.73
CA GLY A 194 -9.84 -9.22 -13.09
C GLY A 194 -9.62 -10.47 -13.97
N ARG A 195 -10.66 -11.23 -14.28
CA ARG A 195 -10.58 -12.46 -15.12
C ARG A 195 -10.91 -12.18 -16.58
N ARG A 196 -11.77 -11.21 -16.84
CA ARG A 196 -12.16 -10.76 -18.17
C ARG A 196 -12.18 -9.23 -18.21
N PRO A 197 -11.76 -8.59 -19.29
CA PRO A 197 -11.84 -7.14 -19.43
C PRO A 197 -13.30 -6.70 -19.54
N LEU A 198 -13.60 -5.52 -19.00
CA LEU A 198 -14.81 -4.77 -19.26
C LEU A 198 -14.45 -3.47 -19.96
N LEU A 199 -14.16 -3.56 -21.27
CA LEU A 199 -13.58 -2.46 -22.06
C LEU A 199 -14.41 -1.18 -21.94
N GLY A 200 -15.73 -1.23 -21.97
CA GLY A 200 -16.57 -0.05 -21.76
C GLY A 200 -16.41 0.63 -20.37
N LYS A 201 -15.86 -0.06 -19.36
CA LYS A 201 -15.45 0.58 -18.10
C LYS A 201 -14.11 1.29 -18.24
N VAL A 202 -13.18 0.68 -18.96
CA VAL A 202 -11.86 1.27 -19.27
C VAL A 202 -12.04 2.51 -20.13
N GLU A 203 -12.85 2.44 -21.17
CA GLU A 203 -13.18 3.57 -22.05
C GLU A 203 -13.78 4.75 -21.27
N ARG A 204 -14.76 4.48 -20.40
CA ARG A 204 -15.35 5.53 -19.55
C ARG A 204 -14.33 6.15 -18.60
N LEU A 205 -13.43 5.35 -18.05
CA LEU A 205 -12.34 5.87 -17.21
C LEU A 205 -11.46 6.82 -18.02
N LEU A 206 -10.98 6.38 -19.20
CA LEU A 206 -10.06 7.16 -20.00
C LEU A 206 -10.72 8.43 -20.59
N ALA A 207 -11.99 8.33 -20.99
CA ALA A 207 -12.76 9.49 -21.47
C ALA A 207 -12.99 10.56 -20.40
N GLY A 208 -12.96 10.19 -19.13
CA GLY A 208 -13.09 11.11 -17.98
C GLY A 208 -11.78 11.80 -17.59
N LEU A 209 -10.66 11.53 -18.27
CA LEU A 209 -9.34 12.06 -17.94
C LEU A 209 -8.86 13.05 -18.98
N GLU A 210 -8.33 14.18 -18.51
CA GLU A 210 -7.75 15.23 -19.32
C GLU A 210 -6.21 15.16 -19.28
N GLY A 211 -5.55 15.70 -20.30
CA GLY A 211 -4.10 15.78 -20.37
C GLY A 211 -3.42 14.47 -20.79
N LYS A 212 -2.16 14.30 -20.37
CA LYS A 212 -1.38 13.11 -20.74
C LYS A 212 -1.56 11.99 -19.72
N VAL A 213 -2.13 10.88 -20.16
CA VAL A 213 -2.38 9.69 -19.34
C VAL A 213 -1.44 8.57 -19.74
N TYR A 214 -0.71 8.01 -18.76
CA TYR A 214 0.08 6.80 -18.91
C TYR A 214 -0.74 5.62 -18.39
N PHE A 215 -1.16 4.75 -19.30
CA PHE A 215 -1.98 3.58 -19.07
C PHE A 215 -1.38 2.37 -19.77
N GLY A 216 -1.38 1.20 -19.16
CA GLY A 216 -0.79 0.00 -19.72
C GLY A 216 0.74 -0.01 -19.78
N THR A 217 1.41 0.90 -19.03
CA THR A 217 2.86 0.95 -18.88
C THR A 217 3.22 0.93 -17.40
N PHE A 218 4.46 0.51 -17.07
CA PHE A 218 4.89 0.50 -15.67
C PHE A 218 4.54 1.81 -14.94
N PRO A 219 3.92 1.78 -13.78
CA PRO A 219 3.57 0.63 -12.92
C PRO A 219 2.16 0.04 -13.15
N ASN A 220 1.67 0.06 -14.37
CA ASN A 220 0.35 -0.40 -14.75
C ASN A 220 0.50 -1.50 -15.82
N GLU A 221 0.57 -2.75 -15.39
CA GLU A 221 0.78 -3.91 -16.25
C GLU A 221 -0.43 -4.20 -17.15
N VAL A 222 -0.20 -4.93 -18.24
CA VAL A 222 -1.25 -5.46 -19.14
C VAL A 222 -1.04 -6.95 -19.31
N ARG A 223 -2.08 -7.72 -19.10
CA ARG A 223 -2.08 -9.15 -19.42
C ARG A 223 -2.33 -9.32 -20.92
N PRO A 224 -1.48 -10.10 -21.63
CA PRO A 224 -1.63 -10.30 -23.07
C PRO A 224 -3.01 -10.81 -23.48
N GLU A 225 -3.63 -11.66 -22.67
CA GLU A 225 -4.95 -12.24 -22.95
C GLU A 225 -6.09 -11.22 -22.92
N PHE A 226 -5.83 -9.99 -22.44
CA PHE A 226 -6.80 -8.90 -22.40
C PHE A 226 -6.67 -7.96 -23.58
N VAL A 227 -5.64 -8.14 -24.41
CA VAL A 227 -5.45 -7.38 -25.65
C VAL A 227 -6.20 -8.14 -26.75
N THR A 228 -7.22 -7.50 -27.33
CA THR A 228 -8.04 -8.03 -28.43
C THR A 228 -7.90 -7.10 -29.62
N ASP A 229 -8.26 -7.60 -30.81
CA ASP A 229 -8.26 -6.83 -32.07
C ASP A 229 -9.50 -5.92 -32.21
N GLU A 230 -10.36 -5.85 -31.20
CA GLU A 230 -11.57 -5.03 -31.13
C GLU A 230 -11.33 -3.66 -30.51
#